data_754c970e609ffdbbc076c94942bb5b68
#
_entry.id   754c970e609ffdbbc076c94942bb5b68
#
_cell.length_a   1.000
_cell.length_b   1.000
_cell.length_c   1.000
_cell.angle_alpha   90.00
_cell.angle_beta   90.00
_cell.angle_gamma   90.00
#
_symmetry.space_group_name_H-M   'P 1'
#
loop_
_entity.id
_entity.type
_entity.pdbx_description
1 polymer ?
#
loop_
_entity_poly.entity_id
_entity_poly.type
_entity_poly.pdbx_seq_one_letter_code
_entity_poly.pdbx_strand_id
1 'polypeptide(L)'
;MPSVLDLLVALNPWWSNKPFETGIRRENYFAKIQKYLKTNEIVVLTGVRRSGKTTLLFQIIDDLICNRQLDPRSILFVNCDEPEVTRLDNPLETLLETYRRDVYGGDAAYLILDEIQTIDGWERWVKSLYDRKQYSLILSGSTSYLLDSNLATLISGRYLPVHVYPLDFAEYAVFSGEELPHDPVTLTAAKYRFLNLLGEYLREGGFPQVVLGDETIRRDQLAAYYDSIVYRDIVRVNKVRNQKALGDLLAYCMTNVTSPYSYRNLQEMLGIDIGTIKEYLHYAEQAKILFEVSYFSYSLKVQSRNNKKIYCIDNGLRNAVSFRFSKDEGRLAENLVFVELMKRGHEVYYWKKKGEVDFVVKNPDQSLSAINVSYTDALPEREEGALLEFADLYGTRVQECILLTKDTQREAGRVRYIPLWKWLLLQR
;
A
#
# COMPACT_ATOMS: atom_id res chain seq x y z
N MET A 1 -5.34 33.12 -19.76
CA MET A 1 -5.17 32.03 -18.77
C MET A 1 -5.99 32.40 -17.54
N PRO A 2 -6.63 31.46 -16.87
CA PRO A 2 -7.28 31.76 -15.60
C PRO A 2 -6.27 32.37 -14.64
N SER A 3 -6.71 33.23 -13.72
CA SER A 3 -5.82 33.77 -12.69
C SER A 3 -5.42 32.66 -11.69
N VAL A 4 -4.34 32.87 -10.93
CA VAL A 4 -3.94 31.93 -9.87
C VAL A 4 -5.07 31.76 -8.84
N LEU A 5 -5.83 32.81 -8.58
CA LEU A 5 -7.01 32.74 -7.70
C LEU A 5 -8.12 31.86 -8.30
N ASP A 6 -8.40 31.95 -9.61
CA ASP A 6 -9.40 31.10 -10.26
C ASP A 6 -9.02 29.63 -10.16
N LEU A 7 -7.72 29.29 -10.35
CA LEU A 7 -7.19 27.95 -10.18
C LEU A 7 -7.39 27.46 -8.74
N LEU A 8 -7.04 28.28 -7.75
CA LEU A 8 -7.22 27.91 -6.33
C LEU A 8 -8.70 27.68 -5.99
N VAL A 9 -9.61 28.53 -6.48
CA VAL A 9 -11.06 28.36 -6.27
C VAL A 9 -11.57 27.07 -6.92
N ALA A 10 -11.07 26.72 -8.09
CA ALA A 10 -11.44 25.47 -8.77
C ALA A 10 -10.98 24.23 -8.00
N LEU A 11 -9.78 24.27 -7.43
CA LEU A 11 -9.22 23.17 -6.62
C LEU A 11 -9.87 23.05 -5.23
N ASN A 12 -10.52 24.12 -4.72
CA ASN A 12 -11.07 24.21 -3.37
C ASN A 12 -12.56 24.55 -3.39
N PRO A 13 -13.43 23.66 -3.88
CA PRO A 13 -14.88 23.96 -4.07
C PRO A 13 -15.59 24.34 -2.77
N TRP A 14 -15.15 23.87 -1.61
CA TRP A 14 -15.73 24.20 -0.30
C TRP A 14 -15.63 25.69 0.06
N TRP A 15 -14.68 26.46 -0.50
CA TRP A 15 -14.60 27.91 -0.28
C TRP A 15 -15.84 28.64 -0.80
N SER A 16 -16.54 28.05 -1.77
CA SER A 16 -17.77 28.56 -2.37
C SER A 16 -19.01 27.74 -1.98
N ASN A 17 -18.93 26.93 -0.91
CA ASN A 17 -19.97 26.01 -0.46
C ASN A 17 -20.46 25.04 -1.55
N LYS A 18 -19.60 24.69 -2.51
CA LYS A 18 -19.92 23.69 -3.51
C LYS A 18 -19.64 22.29 -2.95
N PRO A 19 -20.49 21.29 -3.27
CA PRO A 19 -20.27 19.91 -2.87
C PRO A 19 -19.01 19.35 -3.55
N PHE A 20 -18.36 18.40 -2.88
CA PHE A 20 -17.24 17.62 -3.39
C PHE A 20 -17.37 16.17 -2.94
N GLU A 21 -16.80 15.26 -3.73
CA GLU A 21 -16.92 13.84 -3.48
C GLU A 21 -15.90 13.34 -2.44
N THR A 22 -16.39 12.63 -1.43
CA THR A 22 -15.59 12.02 -0.37
C THR A 22 -15.52 10.49 -0.48
N GLY A 23 -16.35 9.88 -1.36
CA GLY A 23 -16.42 8.44 -1.55
C GLY A 23 -16.80 7.66 -0.28
N ILE A 24 -16.54 6.35 -0.29
CA ILE A 24 -16.76 5.49 0.87
C ILE A 24 -15.60 5.65 1.86
N ARG A 25 -15.91 5.89 3.13
CA ARG A 25 -14.90 6.15 4.17
C ARG A 25 -14.09 4.89 4.50
N ARG A 26 -12.78 5.06 4.54
CA ARG A 26 -11.82 4.04 4.97
C ARG A 26 -11.46 4.27 6.45
N GLU A 27 -12.27 3.72 7.36
CA GLU A 27 -12.29 4.06 8.79
C GLU A 27 -10.94 3.93 9.49
N ASN A 28 -10.16 2.85 9.19
CA ASN A 28 -8.86 2.63 9.83
C ASN A 28 -7.84 3.74 9.49
N TYR A 29 -7.77 4.14 8.22
CA TYR A 29 -6.91 5.24 7.80
C TYR A 29 -7.38 6.56 8.37
N PHE A 30 -8.69 6.80 8.28
CA PHE A 30 -9.31 8.01 8.80
C PHE A 30 -9.01 8.18 10.30
N ALA A 31 -9.27 7.17 11.13
CA ALA A 31 -9.01 7.19 12.56
C ALA A 31 -7.51 7.40 12.89
N LYS A 32 -6.61 6.79 12.11
CA LYS A 32 -5.16 6.98 12.25
C LYS A 32 -4.75 8.43 11.96
N ILE A 33 -5.21 8.98 10.82
CA ILE A 33 -4.90 10.36 10.43
C ILE A 33 -5.45 11.34 11.48
N GLN A 34 -6.67 11.13 11.97
CA GLN A 34 -7.27 11.95 13.03
C GLN A 34 -6.43 12.00 14.32
N LYS A 35 -5.76 10.89 14.69
CA LYS A 35 -4.82 10.87 15.81
C LYS A 35 -3.58 11.72 15.50
N TYR A 36 -3.06 11.62 14.27
CA TYR A 36 -1.86 12.35 13.84
C TYR A 36 -2.11 13.85 13.74
N LEU A 37 -3.29 14.27 13.31
CA LEU A 37 -3.67 15.70 13.24
C LEU A 37 -3.80 16.40 14.61
N LYS A 38 -3.74 15.63 15.72
CA LYS A 38 -3.64 16.21 17.07
C LYS A 38 -2.20 16.56 17.46
N THR A 39 -1.24 16.17 16.65
CA THR A 39 0.18 16.52 16.81
C THR A 39 0.52 17.72 15.92
N ASN A 40 1.69 18.29 16.15
CA ASN A 40 2.22 19.35 15.27
C ASN A 40 3.12 18.78 14.15
N GLU A 41 3.12 17.45 13.98
CA GLU A 41 3.95 16.78 12.98
C GLU A 41 3.29 16.79 11.60
N ILE A 42 4.13 16.71 10.56
CA ILE A 42 3.64 16.62 9.18
C ILE A 42 3.03 15.24 8.96
N VAL A 43 1.80 15.17 8.48
CA VAL A 43 1.17 13.89 8.09
C VAL A 43 1.51 13.61 6.63
N VAL A 44 2.12 12.45 6.35
CA VAL A 44 2.55 12.08 4.99
C VAL A 44 1.85 10.80 4.53
N LEU A 45 0.94 10.94 3.56
CA LEU A 45 0.24 9.81 2.93
C LEU A 45 1.08 9.29 1.76
N THR A 46 1.54 8.05 1.84
CA THR A 46 2.26 7.37 0.75
C THR A 46 1.52 6.12 0.34
N GLY A 47 1.73 5.67 -0.88
CA GLY A 47 1.11 4.43 -1.37
C GLY A 47 1.03 4.41 -2.88
N VAL A 48 0.80 3.22 -3.43
CA VAL A 48 0.70 3.04 -4.87
C VAL A 48 -0.32 4.01 -5.50
N ARG A 49 -0.05 4.45 -6.71
CA ARG A 49 -0.99 5.30 -7.48
C ARG A 49 -2.37 4.61 -7.55
N ARG A 50 -3.46 5.36 -7.41
CA ARG A 50 -4.85 4.87 -7.41
C ARG A 50 -5.29 4.09 -6.15
N SER A 51 -4.51 4.09 -5.07
CA SER A 51 -4.91 3.46 -3.78
C SER A 51 -5.93 4.26 -2.97
N GLY A 52 -6.32 5.48 -3.41
CA GLY A 52 -7.32 6.31 -2.74
C GLY A 52 -6.76 7.40 -1.82
N LYS A 53 -5.48 7.81 -1.95
CA LYS A 53 -4.86 8.87 -1.16
C LYS A 53 -5.63 10.19 -1.23
N THR A 54 -5.90 10.69 -2.44
CA THR A 54 -6.65 11.93 -2.68
C THR A 54 -8.05 11.89 -2.07
N THR A 55 -8.74 10.75 -2.18
CA THR A 55 -10.06 10.57 -1.55
C THR A 55 -9.99 10.66 -0.03
N LEU A 56 -8.95 10.06 0.59
CA LEU A 56 -8.71 10.23 2.03
C LEU A 56 -8.45 11.68 2.41
N LEU A 57 -7.72 12.45 1.59
CA LEU A 57 -7.54 13.88 1.83
C LEU A 57 -8.87 14.64 1.80
N PHE A 58 -9.75 14.34 0.84
CA PHE A 58 -11.09 14.94 0.81
C PHE A 58 -11.96 14.52 1.99
N GLN A 59 -11.87 13.29 2.47
CA GLN A 59 -12.54 12.86 3.71
C GLN A 59 -12.05 13.64 4.94
N ILE A 60 -10.75 13.94 5.01
CA ILE A 60 -10.19 14.77 6.07
C ILE A 60 -10.68 16.22 5.97
N ILE A 61 -10.73 16.79 4.77
CA ILE A 61 -11.25 18.14 4.55
C ILE A 61 -12.71 18.24 4.99
N ASP A 62 -13.54 17.27 4.60
CA ASP A 62 -14.94 17.21 5.01
C ASP A 62 -15.09 17.14 6.54
N ASP A 63 -14.31 16.31 7.20
CA ASP A 63 -14.30 16.22 8.67
C ASP A 63 -13.88 17.52 9.35
N LEU A 64 -12.85 18.18 8.83
CA LEU A 64 -12.39 19.47 9.36
C LEU A 64 -13.49 20.54 9.26
N ILE A 65 -14.25 20.55 8.19
CA ILE A 65 -15.36 21.51 7.96
C ILE A 65 -16.59 21.11 8.76
N CYS A 66 -17.09 19.88 8.58
CA CYS A 66 -18.40 19.48 9.08
C CYS A 66 -18.39 19.13 10.57
N ASN A 67 -17.37 18.38 11.04
CA ASN A 67 -17.32 17.89 12.42
C ASN A 67 -16.52 18.82 13.35
N ARG A 68 -15.42 19.41 12.86
CA ARG A 68 -14.61 20.35 13.67
C ARG A 68 -15.03 21.80 13.48
N GLN A 69 -15.96 22.08 12.57
CA GLN A 69 -16.55 23.40 12.31
C GLN A 69 -15.50 24.49 12.00
N LEU A 70 -14.43 24.10 11.29
CA LEU A 70 -13.44 25.07 10.83
C LEU A 70 -14.00 25.92 9.69
N ASP A 71 -13.50 27.15 9.58
CA ASP A 71 -13.76 27.98 8.41
C ASP A 71 -13.24 27.24 7.15
N PRO A 72 -14.10 26.94 6.17
CA PRO A 72 -13.68 26.29 4.94
C PRO A 72 -12.50 27.00 4.24
N ARG A 73 -12.39 28.32 4.37
CA ARG A 73 -11.29 29.11 3.81
C ARG A 73 -9.96 28.92 4.54
N SER A 74 -9.97 28.37 5.76
CA SER A 74 -8.72 28.02 6.49
C SER A 74 -8.05 26.75 5.98
N ILE A 75 -8.61 26.08 4.95
CA ILE A 75 -8.11 24.84 4.38
C ILE A 75 -7.74 25.08 2.93
N LEU A 76 -6.45 25.01 2.62
CA LEU A 76 -5.90 25.05 1.26
C LEU A 76 -5.50 23.66 0.80
N PHE A 77 -6.11 23.17 -0.26
CA PHE A 77 -5.72 21.97 -1.00
C PHE A 77 -5.09 22.37 -2.34
N VAL A 78 -3.99 21.71 -2.68
CA VAL A 78 -3.33 21.84 -3.98
C VAL A 78 -2.99 20.45 -4.51
N ASN A 79 -3.47 20.13 -5.71
CA ASN A 79 -2.96 19.01 -6.49
C ASN A 79 -1.71 19.46 -7.26
N CYS A 80 -0.55 19.04 -6.83
CA CYS A 80 0.73 19.47 -7.42
C CYS A 80 1.02 18.81 -8.79
N ASP A 81 0.29 17.74 -9.18
CA ASP A 81 0.38 17.12 -10.53
C ASP A 81 -0.51 17.84 -11.57
N GLU A 82 -1.26 18.90 -11.15
CA GLU A 82 -2.10 19.67 -12.05
C GLU A 82 -1.27 20.47 -13.05
N PRO A 83 -1.55 20.40 -14.37
CA PRO A 83 -0.76 21.09 -15.39
C PRO A 83 -0.67 22.62 -15.21
N GLU A 84 -1.72 23.25 -14.71
CA GLU A 84 -1.75 24.67 -14.41
C GLU A 84 -0.83 25.02 -13.24
N VAL A 85 -0.71 24.15 -12.23
CA VAL A 85 0.19 24.31 -11.09
C VAL A 85 1.64 24.17 -11.55
N THR A 86 1.94 23.11 -12.32
CA THR A 86 3.32 22.82 -12.75
C THR A 86 3.90 23.83 -13.74
N ARG A 87 3.06 24.68 -14.36
CA ARG A 87 3.49 25.75 -15.28
C ARG A 87 3.78 27.07 -14.59
N LEU A 88 3.45 27.20 -13.31
CA LEU A 88 3.74 28.42 -12.55
C LEU A 88 5.23 28.54 -12.24
N ASP A 89 5.73 29.77 -12.27
CA ASP A 89 7.04 30.06 -11.69
C ASP A 89 6.94 30.01 -10.17
N ASN A 90 7.83 29.25 -9.51
CA ASN A 90 7.81 29.04 -8.05
C ASN A 90 6.41 28.69 -7.51
N PRO A 91 5.81 27.58 -7.98
CA PRO A 91 4.38 27.32 -7.82
C PRO A 91 3.92 27.35 -6.36
N LEU A 92 4.66 26.73 -5.44
CA LEU A 92 4.25 26.65 -4.02
C LEU A 92 4.21 28.03 -3.35
N GLU A 93 5.19 28.89 -3.63
CA GLU A 93 5.20 30.25 -3.09
C GLU A 93 4.09 31.10 -3.70
N THR A 94 3.94 31.08 -5.04
CA THR A 94 2.93 31.84 -5.77
C THR A 94 1.50 31.50 -5.30
N LEU A 95 1.21 30.19 -5.12
CA LEU A 95 -0.09 29.72 -4.65
C LEU A 95 -0.34 30.13 -3.18
N LEU A 96 0.65 29.99 -2.30
CA LEU A 96 0.50 30.35 -0.90
C LEU A 96 0.36 31.87 -0.70
N GLU A 97 1.12 32.69 -1.42
CA GLU A 97 1.00 34.15 -1.38
C GLU A 97 -0.40 34.61 -1.85
N THR A 98 -0.90 34.05 -2.97
CA THR A 98 -2.23 34.35 -3.48
C THR A 98 -3.30 33.92 -2.48
N TYR A 99 -3.20 32.74 -1.90
CA TYR A 99 -4.12 32.25 -0.89
C TYR A 99 -4.19 33.18 0.33
N ARG A 100 -3.01 33.58 0.86
CA ARG A 100 -2.95 34.46 2.04
C ARG A 100 -3.48 35.87 1.77
N ARG A 101 -3.21 36.40 0.60
CA ARG A 101 -3.64 37.75 0.23
C ARG A 101 -5.15 37.83 -0.07
N ASP A 102 -5.68 36.84 -0.82
CA ASP A 102 -6.99 36.98 -1.47
C ASP A 102 -8.06 36.06 -0.84
N VAL A 103 -7.70 35.06 -0.04
CA VAL A 103 -8.65 34.06 0.50
C VAL A 103 -8.68 34.04 2.02
N TYR A 104 -7.52 33.82 2.66
CA TYR A 104 -7.44 33.62 4.11
C TYR A 104 -6.14 34.15 4.72
N GLY A 105 -6.27 35.27 5.44
CA GLY A 105 -5.15 35.92 6.15
C GLY A 105 -5.04 35.55 7.64
N GLY A 106 -5.75 34.53 8.12
CA GLY A 106 -5.71 34.07 9.52
C GLY A 106 -4.42 33.36 9.91
N ASP A 107 -4.24 33.14 11.23
CA ASP A 107 -2.98 32.62 11.78
C ASP A 107 -2.83 31.10 11.68
N ALA A 108 -3.91 30.34 11.62
CA ALA A 108 -3.89 28.87 11.55
C ALA A 108 -4.61 28.40 10.29
N ALA A 109 -3.91 27.63 9.48
CA ALA A 109 -4.45 27.02 8.27
C ALA A 109 -3.97 25.60 8.08
N TYR A 110 -4.79 24.80 7.38
CA TYR A 110 -4.39 23.47 6.90
C TYR A 110 -3.89 23.59 5.47
N LEU A 111 -2.67 23.15 5.24
CA LEU A 111 -2.07 23.02 3.91
C LEU A 111 -2.02 21.55 3.51
N ILE A 112 -2.79 21.20 2.51
CA ILE A 112 -2.94 19.83 2.01
C ILE A 112 -2.39 19.79 0.59
N LEU A 113 -1.24 19.15 0.41
CA LEU A 113 -0.49 19.12 -0.84
C LEU A 113 -0.48 17.68 -1.39
N ASP A 114 -1.25 17.46 -2.43
CA ASP A 114 -1.36 16.15 -3.09
C ASP A 114 -0.31 16.05 -4.21
N GLU A 115 0.32 14.85 -4.32
CA GLU A 115 1.39 14.54 -5.29
C GLU A 115 2.55 15.56 -5.27
N ILE A 116 2.97 15.98 -4.06
CA ILE A 116 3.94 17.07 -3.84
C ILE A 116 5.30 16.83 -4.52
N GLN A 117 5.69 15.57 -4.73
CA GLN A 117 6.96 15.20 -5.37
C GLN A 117 7.07 15.66 -6.84
N THR A 118 6.00 16.16 -7.42
CA THR A 118 6.02 16.72 -8.79
C THR A 118 6.67 18.09 -8.86
N ILE A 119 6.84 18.77 -7.73
CA ILE A 119 7.43 20.11 -7.64
C ILE A 119 8.87 20.02 -7.14
N ASP A 120 9.82 20.50 -7.93
CA ASP A 120 11.23 20.51 -7.54
C ASP A 120 11.50 21.41 -6.32
N GLY A 121 12.29 20.93 -5.37
CA GLY A 121 12.70 21.70 -4.19
C GLY A 121 11.64 21.85 -3.10
N TRP A 122 10.54 21.13 -3.21
CA TRP A 122 9.43 21.16 -2.25
C TRP A 122 9.84 20.84 -0.81
N GLU A 123 10.86 20.01 -0.59
CA GLU A 123 11.31 19.57 0.74
C GLU A 123 11.81 20.76 1.58
N ARG A 124 12.57 21.67 0.97
CA ARG A 124 13.08 22.86 1.64
C ARG A 124 11.97 23.84 1.97
N TRP A 125 11.01 23.97 1.07
CA TRP A 125 9.84 24.83 1.25
C TRP A 125 8.95 24.31 2.39
N VAL A 126 8.60 23.03 2.39
CA VAL A 126 7.84 22.37 3.46
C VAL A 126 8.56 22.53 4.81
N LYS A 127 9.89 22.31 4.86
CA LYS A 127 10.68 22.54 6.08
C LYS A 127 10.54 23.96 6.59
N SER A 128 10.66 24.97 5.72
CA SER A 128 10.50 26.37 6.10
C SER A 128 9.14 26.67 6.71
N LEU A 129 8.08 26.10 6.16
CA LEU A 129 6.72 26.25 6.72
C LEU A 129 6.55 25.54 8.06
N TYR A 130 7.09 24.32 8.17
CA TYR A 130 7.05 23.57 9.42
C TYR A 130 7.76 24.31 10.58
N ASP A 131 8.94 24.87 10.31
CA ASP A 131 9.70 25.62 11.31
C ASP A 131 8.98 26.90 11.79
N ARG A 132 8.12 27.50 10.95
CA ARG A 132 7.27 28.67 11.31
C ARG A 132 6.08 28.31 12.18
N LYS A 133 5.66 27.03 12.24
CA LYS A 133 4.52 26.52 13.03
C LYS A 133 3.16 27.22 12.77
N GLN A 134 2.99 27.77 11.57
CA GLN A 134 1.78 28.51 11.18
C GLN A 134 0.74 27.61 10.49
N TYR A 135 1.14 26.39 10.10
CA TYR A 135 0.32 25.49 9.28
C TYR A 135 0.33 24.06 9.79
N SER A 136 -0.83 23.41 9.74
CA SER A 136 -0.93 21.96 9.82
C SER A 136 -0.71 21.39 8.42
N LEU A 137 0.36 20.62 8.24
CA LEU A 137 0.80 20.15 6.93
C LEU A 137 0.39 18.70 6.71
N ILE A 138 -0.33 18.46 5.60
CA ILE A 138 -0.68 17.12 5.12
C ILE A 138 -0.15 16.98 3.70
N LEU A 139 0.72 16.01 3.49
CA LEU A 139 1.35 15.75 2.19
C LEU A 139 0.91 14.41 1.66
N SER A 140 0.80 14.27 0.35
CA SER A 140 0.66 12.97 -0.28
C SER A 140 1.60 12.77 -1.46
N GLY A 141 1.88 11.50 -1.78
CA GLY A 141 2.60 11.12 -2.99
C GLY A 141 2.56 9.63 -3.29
N SER A 142 2.80 9.30 -4.56
CA SER A 142 2.63 7.94 -5.07
C SER A 142 3.79 6.98 -4.78
N THR A 143 4.95 7.49 -4.35
CA THR A 143 6.16 6.69 -4.15
C THR A 143 6.72 6.82 -2.75
N SER A 144 7.52 5.84 -2.32
CA SER A 144 8.31 5.96 -1.09
C SER A 144 9.40 7.03 -1.20
N TYR A 145 9.63 7.57 -2.41
CA TYR A 145 10.54 8.70 -2.62
C TYR A 145 10.27 9.88 -1.69
N LEU A 146 9.00 10.11 -1.31
CA LEU A 146 8.64 11.09 -0.28
C LEU A 146 9.31 10.82 1.07
N LEU A 147 9.54 9.55 1.43
CA LEU A 147 10.10 9.15 2.71
C LEU A 147 11.60 8.83 2.62
N ASP A 148 12.06 8.36 1.46
CA ASP A 148 13.47 7.99 1.20
C ASP A 148 14.30 9.19 0.74
N SER A 149 13.65 10.29 0.34
CA SER A 149 14.27 11.52 -0.13
C SER A 149 14.91 12.33 1.00
N ASN A 150 15.52 13.44 0.63
CA ASN A 150 16.04 14.45 1.55
C ASN A 150 15.04 14.91 2.63
N LEU A 151 13.73 14.62 2.48
CA LEU A 151 12.72 14.95 3.48
C LEU A 151 13.04 14.30 4.83
N ALA A 152 13.31 12.99 4.87
CA ALA A 152 13.65 12.28 6.10
C ALA A 152 14.88 12.92 6.78
N THR A 153 15.85 13.36 6.00
CA THR A 153 17.06 14.03 6.47
C THR A 153 16.80 15.48 6.88
N LEU A 154 16.04 16.23 6.08
CA LEU A 154 15.79 17.67 6.30
C LEU A 154 14.82 17.92 7.45
N ILE A 155 13.80 17.07 7.62
CA ILE A 155 12.78 17.23 8.66
C ILE A 155 13.10 16.39 9.91
N SER A 156 14.21 15.60 9.89
CA SER A 156 14.74 14.91 11.07
C SER A 156 13.69 14.12 11.87
N GLY A 157 12.85 13.34 11.19
CA GLY A 157 11.83 12.49 11.85
C GLY A 157 10.58 13.23 12.34
N ARG A 158 10.34 14.47 11.94
CA ARG A 158 9.17 15.29 12.34
C ARG A 158 7.97 15.08 11.41
N TYR A 159 7.76 13.86 10.96
CA TYR A 159 6.62 13.47 10.14
C TYR A 159 6.04 12.12 10.58
N LEU A 160 4.76 11.93 10.34
CA LEU A 160 4.02 10.71 10.67
C LEU A 160 3.53 10.06 9.37
N PRO A 161 4.12 8.91 8.96
CA PRO A 161 3.77 8.26 7.71
C PRO A 161 2.47 7.47 7.83
N VAL A 162 1.66 7.56 6.77
CA VAL A 162 0.46 6.76 6.55
C VAL A 162 0.61 6.04 5.22
N HIS A 163 0.88 4.75 5.26
CA HIS A 163 0.98 3.93 4.05
C HIS A 163 -0.40 3.49 3.61
N VAL A 164 -0.86 3.99 2.46
CA VAL A 164 -2.19 3.69 1.89
C VAL A 164 -2.06 2.57 0.87
N TYR A 165 -2.58 1.41 1.23
CA TYR A 165 -2.66 0.23 0.37
C TYR A 165 -3.98 0.23 -0.43
N PRO A 166 -4.11 -0.59 -1.50
CA PRO A 166 -5.42 -0.97 -2.00
C PRO A 166 -6.32 -1.47 -0.88
N LEU A 167 -7.62 -1.60 -1.11
CA LEU A 167 -8.56 -2.07 -0.10
C LEU A 167 -8.10 -3.40 0.50
N ASP A 168 -8.20 -3.55 1.82
CA ASP A 168 -8.13 -4.88 2.42
C ASP A 168 -9.46 -5.64 2.22
N PHE A 169 -9.50 -6.91 2.62
CA PHE A 169 -10.67 -7.74 2.40
C PHE A 169 -11.92 -7.20 3.09
N ALA A 170 -11.78 -6.60 4.25
CA ALA A 170 -12.94 -6.04 4.95
C ALA A 170 -13.38 -4.70 4.33
N GLU A 171 -12.43 -3.85 3.89
CA GLU A 171 -12.75 -2.66 3.10
C GLU A 171 -13.39 -3.06 1.76
N TYR A 172 -12.86 -4.11 1.09
CA TYR A 172 -13.44 -4.65 -0.13
C TYR A 172 -14.89 -5.08 0.09
N ALA A 173 -15.19 -5.78 1.19
CA ALA A 173 -16.56 -6.17 1.53
C ALA A 173 -17.49 -4.96 1.66
N VAL A 174 -17.06 -3.92 2.39
CA VAL A 174 -17.83 -2.68 2.54
C VAL A 174 -18.04 -1.97 1.19
N PHE A 175 -17.01 -1.90 0.36
CA PHE A 175 -17.09 -1.30 -0.97
C PHE A 175 -17.97 -2.10 -1.94
N SER A 176 -18.11 -3.41 -1.71
CA SER A 176 -19.04 -4.29 -2.42
C SER A 176 -20.46 -4.27 -1.84
N GLY A 177 -20.75 -3.38 -0.88
CA GLY A 177 -22.08 -3.22 -0.28
C GLY A 177 -22.40 -4.19 0.85
N GLU A 178 -21.40 -4.87 1.41
CA GLU A 178 -21.58 -5.82 2.50
C GLU A 178 -21.40 -5.18 3.87
N GLU A 179 -22.24 -5.59 4.81
CA GLU A 179 -22.07 -5.26 6.23
C GLU A 179 -21.11 -6.25 6.89
N LEU A 180 -20.16 -5.70 7.68
CA LEU A 180 -19.22 -6.52 8.41
C LEU A 180 -19.90 -7.15 9.64
N PRO A 181 -19.71 -8.44 9.89
CA PRO A 181 -20.27 -9.09 11.07
C PRO A 181 -19.63 -8.54 12.34
N HIS A 182 -20.46 -8.28 13.36
CA HIS A 182 -20.02 -7.71 14.64
C HIS A 182 -19.84 -8.75 15.76
N ASP A 183 -20.31 -9.98 15.53
CA ASP A 183 -20.27 -11.07 16.51
C ASP A 183 -20.03 -12.43 15.83
N PRO A 184 -19.63 -13.48 16.60
CA PRO A 184 -19.34 -14.81 16.04
C PRO A 184 -20.52 -15.51 15.38
N VAL A 185 -21.77 -15.19 15.77
CA VAL A 185 -22.98 -15.82 15.20
C VAL A 185 -23.23 -15.26 13.81
N THR A 186 -23.27 -13.95 13.68
CA THR A 186 -23.43 -13.26 12.39
C THR A 186 -22.28 -13.58 11.44
N LEU A 187 -21.04 -13.69 11.95
CA LEU A 187 -19.89 -14.12 11.18
C LEU A 187 -20.06 -15.54 10.62
N THR A 188 -20.55 -16.47 11.45
CA THR A 188 -20.78 -17.86 11.01
C THR A 188 -21.92 -17.96 10.00
N ALA A 189 -23.01 -17.22 10.20
CA ALA A 189 -24.14 -17.17 9.27
C ALA A 189 -23.75 -16.60 7.89
N ALA A 190 -22.81 -15.66 7.84
CA ALA A 190 -22.33 -15.02 6.63
C ALA A 190 -21.20 -15.80 5.89
N LYS A 191 -20.80 -16.96 6.39
CA LYS A 191 -19.66 -17.75 5.91
C LYS A 191 -19.58 -17.88 4.39
N TYR A 192 -20.61 -18.42 3.75
CA TYR A 192 -20.58 -18.68 2.30
C TYR A 192 -20.51 -17.39 1.47
N ARG A 193 -21.14 -16.33 1.96
CA ARG A 193 -21.06 -15.01 1.34
C ARG A 193 -19.63 -14.47 1.35
N PHE A 194 -18.95 -14.52 2.50
CA PHE A 194 -17.56 -14.07 2.60
C PHE A 194 -16.56 -15.00 1.88
N LEU A 195 -16.84 -16.29 1.79
CA LEU A 195 -16.02 -17.19 0.96
C LEU A 195 -16.11 -16.84 -0.53
N ASN A 196 -17.30 -16.57 -1.05
CA ASN A 196 -17.49 -16.13 -2.43
C ASN A 196 -16.80 -14.78 -2.68
N LEU A 197 -17.01 -13.83 -1.78
CA LEU A 197 -16.41 -12.51 -1.85
C LEU A 197 -14.87 -12.56 -1.81
N LEU A 198 -14.30 -13.45 -0.98
CA LEU A 198 -12.85 -13.69 -0.97
C LEU A 198 -12.36 -14.25 -2.32
N GLY A 199 -13.12 -15.16 -2.93
CA GLY A 199 -12.81 -15.67 -4.26
C GLY A 199 -12.81 -14.57 -5.33
N GLU A 200 -13.72 -13.61 -5.27
CA GLU A 200 -13.72 -12.43 -6.14
C GLU A 200 -12.54 -11.53 -5.84
N TYR A 201 -12.31 -11.17 -4.58
CA TYR A 201 -11.20 -10.33 -4.16
C TYR A 201 -9.83 -10.91 -4.55
N LEU A 202 -9.63 -12.23 -4.44
CA LEU A 202 -8.41 -12.91 -4.92
C LEU A 202 -8.18 -12.73 -6.42
N ARG A 203 -9.25 -12.63 -7.23
CA ARG A 203 -9.13 -12.48 -8.68
C ARG A 203 -9.03 -11.03 -9.13
N GLU A 204 -9.82 -10.15 -8.50
CA GLU A 204 -10.05 -8.77 -8.96
C GLU A 204 -9.18 -7.75 -8.25
N GLY A 205 -8.65 -8.10 -7.06
CA GLY A 205 -7.84 -7.20 -6.25
C GLY A 205 -8.66 -6.14 -5.51
N GLY A 206 -7.95 -5.14 -4.95
CA GLY A 206 -8.52 -4.14 -4.04
C GLY A 206 -8.36 -2.70 -4.49
N PHE A 207 -8.13 -2.38 -5.77
CA PHE A 207 -8.11 -0.98 -6.20
C PHE A 207 -9.50 -0.35 -6.11
N PRO A 208 -9.71 0.72 -5.30
CA PRO A 208 -11.05 1.23 -4.97
C PRO A 208 -11.93 1.53 -6.19
N GLN A 209 -11.40 2.24 -7.18
CA GLN A 209 -12.17 2.61 -8.38
C GLN A 209 -12.50 1.41 -9.28
N VAL A 210 -11.68 0.35 -9.24
CA VAL A 210 -11.93 -0.90 -9.97
C VAL A 210 -13.05 -1.68 -9.30
N VAL A 211 -13.05 -1.74 -7.96
CA VAL A 211 -14.09 -2.41 -7.19
C VAL A 211 -15.45 -1.74 -7.37
N LEU A 212 -15.49 -0.41 -7.39
CA LEU A 212 -16.73 0.38 -7.60
C LEU A 212 -17.15 0.49 -9.07
N GLY A 213 -16.27 0.13 -10.00
CA GLY A 213 -16.49 0.30 -11.44
C GLY A 213 -17.20 -0.87 -12.11
N ASP A 214 -17.39 -0.73 -13.43
CA ASP A 214 -17.99 -1.76 -14.27
C ASP A 214 -17.08 -2.98 -14.40
N GLU A 215 -17.62 -4.16 -14.14
CA GLU A 215 -16.88 -5.44 -14.21
C GLU A 215 -16.29 -5.73 -15.57
N THR A 216 -16.94 -5.28 -16.64
CA THR A 216 -16.52 -5.57 -18.03
C THR A 216 -15.21 -4.89 -18.41
N ILE A 217 -14.85 -3.77 -17.76
CA ILE A 217 -13.64 -2.98 -18.05
C ILE A 217 -12.57 -3.08 -16.97
N ARG A 218 -12.79 -3.83 -15.87
CA ARG A 218 -11.86 -3.95 -14.74
C ARG A 218 -10.45 -4.32 -15.15
N ARG A 219 -10.32 -5.32 -16.02
CA ARG A 219 -9.02 -5.78 -16.50
C ARG A 219 -8.27 -4.69 -17.26
N ASP A 220 -8.94 -3.97 -18.13
CA ASP A 220 -8.34 -2.90 -18.93
C ASP A 220 -7.94 -1.72 -18.03
N GLN A 221 -8.77 -1.40 -17.03
CA GLN A 221 -8.42 -0.38 -16.02
C GLN A 221 -7.17 -0.76 -15.23
N LEU A 222 -7.06 -2.02 -14.77
CA LEU A 222 -5.89 -2.50 -14.05
C LEU A 222 -4.63 -2.52 -14.91
N ALA A 223 -4.74 -2.89 -16.19
CA ALA A 223 -3.63 -2.80 -17.14
C ALA A 223 -3.17 -1.35 -17.33
N ALA A 224 -4.10 -0.42 -17.50
CA ALA A 224 -3.79 1.01 -17.60
C ALA A 224 -3.18 1.57 -16.29
N TYR A 225 -3.58 1.06 -15.12
CA TYR A 225 -2.95 1.44 -13.85
C TYR A 225 -1.52 0.95 -13.78
N TYR A 226 -1.28 -0.30 -14.15
CA TYR A 226 0.06 -0.86 -14.24
C TYR A 226 0.98 -0.02 -15.14
N ASP A 227 0.54 0.26 -16.36
CA ASP A 227 1.30 1.07 -17.31
C ASP A 227 1.58 2.47 -16.75
N SER A 228 0.59 3.09 -16.10
CA SER A 228 0.76 4.41 -15.49
C SER A 228 1.78 4.38 -14.34
N ILE A 229 1.76 3.35 -13.48
CA ILE A 229 2.72 3.18 -12.38
C ILE A 229 4.13 2.97 -12.96
N VAL A 230 4.28 2.03 -13.89
CA VAL A 230 5.59 1.73 -14.50
C VAL A 230 6.17 2.95 -15.18
N TYR A 231 5.38 3.66 -16.00
CA TYR A 231 5.90 4.79 -16.75
C TYR A 231 6.14 6.02 -15.87
N ARG A 232 5.16 6.43 -15.06
CA ARG A 232 5.25 7.67 -14.27
C ARG A 232 6.13 7.53 -13.04
N ASP A 233 5.97 6.43 -12.28
CA ASP A 233 6.57 6.29 -10.96
C ASP A 233 7.90 5.51 -11.00
N ILE A 234 8.19 4.75 -12.09
CA ILE A 234 9.47 4.05 -12.26
C ILE A 234 10.32 4.69 -13.38
N VAL A 235 9.83 4.63 -14.63
CA VAL A 235 10.64 5.00 -15.80
C VAL A 235 11.01 6.49 -15.77
N ARG A 236 10.04 7.36 -15.58
CA ARG A 236 10.24 8.82 -15.60
C ARG A 236 11.08 9.30 -14.42
N VAL A 237 10.77 8.84 -13.20
CA VAL A 237 11.45 9.26 -11.98
C VAL A 237 12.91 8.84 -12.00
N ASN A 238 13.19 7.59 -12.37
CA ASN A 238 14.55 7.03 -12.34
C ASN A 238 15.30 7.16 -13.70
N LYS A 239 14.68 7.80 -14.71
CA LYS A 239 15.25 8.00 -16.05
C LYS A 239 15.76 6.71 -16.66
N VAL A 240 14.95 5.63 -16.53
CA VAL A 240 15.32 4.28 -17.00
C VAL A 240 15.55 4.26 -18.50
N ARG A 241 16.75 3.84 -18.91
CA ARG A 241 17.15 3.80 -20.33
C ARG A 241 16.65 2.55 -21.05
N ASN A 242 16.79 1.39 -20.43
CA ASN A 242 16.35 0.11 -21.02
C ASN A 242 14.97 -0.28 -20.50
N GLN A 243 13.94 0.39 -21.05
CA GLN A 243 12.53 0.16 -20.66
C GLN A 243 12.05 -1.25 -21.00
N LYS A 244 12.59 -1.86 -22.09
CA LYS A 244 12.23 -3.23 -22.47
C LYS A 244 12.67 -4.23 -21.40
N ALA A 245 13.94 -4.18 -20.97
CA ALA A 245 14.44 -5.08 -19.94
C ALA A 245 13.74 -4.88 -18.60
N LEU A 246 13.37 -3.65 -18.25
CA LEU A 246 12.51 -3.38 -17.08
C LEU A 246 11.15 -4.05 -17.25
N GLY A 247 10.49 -3.88 -18.38
CA GLY A 247 9.17 -4.50 -18.65
C GLY A 247 9.22 -6.02 -18.59
N ASP A 248 10.24 -6.65 -19.19
CA ASP A 248 10.45 -8.10 -19.17
C ASP A 248 10.68 -8.60 -17.72
N LEU A 249 11.48 -7.89 -16.92
CA LEU A 249 11.71 -8.21 -15.50
C LEU A 249 10.41 -8.11 -14.69
N LEU A 250 9.66 -7.03 -14.82
CA LEU A 250 8.41 -6.83 -14.10
C LEU A 250 7.36 -7.87 -14.49
N ALA A 251 7.23 -8.20 -15.78
CA ALA A 251 6.33 -9.23 -16.28
C ALA A 251 6.69 -10.62 -15.73
N TYR A 252 7.99 -10.94 -15.65
CA TYR A 252 8.46 -12.15 -15.01
C TYR A 252 8.07 -12.19 -13.52
N CYS A 253 8.34 -11.11 -12.79
CA CYS A 253 8.02 -11.01 -11.36
C CYS A 253 6.53 -11.15 -11.10
N MET A 254 5.68 -10.44 -11.84
CA MET A 254 4.22 -10.53 -11.73
C MET A 254 3.68 -11.93 -12.05
N THR A 255 4.29 -12.62 -13.02
CA THR A 255 3.90 -13.99 -13.38
C THR A 255 4.32 -15.01 -12.30
N ASN A 256 5.46 -14.78 -11.64
CA ASN A 256 6.07 -15.71 -10.69
C ASN A 256 6.01 -15.23 -9.23
N VAL A 257 4.98 -14.46 -8.85
CA VAL A 257 4.77 -14.08 -7.44
C VAL A 257 4.79 -15.31 -6.53
N THR A 258 5.25 -15.12 -5.30
CA THR A 258 5.45 -16.15 -4.25
C THR A 258 6.54 -17.19 -4.54
N SER A 259 7.06 -17.23 -5.77
CA SER A 259 8.11 -18.20 -6.14
C SER A 259 9.50 -17.68 -5.74
N PRO A 260 10.38 -18.55 -5.25
CA PRO A 260 11.76 -18.18 -5.00
C PRO A 260 12.51 -17.95 -6.30
N TYR A 261 13.38 -16.95 -6.34
CA TYR A 261 14.24 -16.63 -7.47
C TYR A 261 15.67 -16.27 -7.02
N SER A 262 16.62 -16.36 -7.95
CA SER A 262 17.97 -15.83 -7.75
C SER A 262 18.29 -14.77 -8.80
N TYR A 263 19.09 -13.78 -8.42
CA TYR A 263 19.55 -12.74 -9.37
C TYR A 263 20.32 -13.32 -10.55
N ARG A 264 21.03 -14.44 -10.32
CA ARG A 264 21.78 -15.12 -11.38
C ARG A 264 20.86 -15.72 -12.44
N ASN A 265 19.77 -16.38 -12.02
CA ASN A 265 18.79 -16.91 -12.98
C ASN A 265 18.12 -15.78 -13.78
N LEU A 266 17.82 -14.64 -13.13
CA LEU A 266 17.28 -13.47 -13.81
C LEU A 266 18.29 -12.87 -14.81
N GLN A 267 19.58 -12.81 -14.47
CA GLN A 267 20.65 -12.37 -15.36
C GLN A 267 20.73 -13.27 -16.62
N GLU A 268 20.75 -14.58 -16.42
CA GLU A 268 20.82 -15.53 -17.53
C GLU A 268 19.60 -15.44 -18.46
N MET A 269 18.41 -15.19 -17.91
CA MET A 269 17.17 -15.09 -18.67
C MET A 269 17.05 -13.75 -19.41
N LEU A 270 17.40 -12.64 -18.75
CA LEU A 270 17.15 -11.28 -19.27
C LEU A 270 18.34 -10.70 -20.04
N GLY A 271 19.54 -11.29 -19.90
CA GLY A 271 20.76 -10.79 -20.55
C GLY A 271 21.24 -9.43 -20.02
N ILE A 272 20.86 -9.04 -18.80
CA ILE A 272 21.28 -7.81 -18.14
C ILE A 272 22.06 -8.13 -16.85
N ASP A 273 22.93 -7.22 -16.43
CA ASP A 273 23.76 -7.46 -15.25
C ASP A 273 22.95 -7.44 -13.93
N ILE A 274 23.48 -8.09 -12.89
CA ILE A 274 22.82 -8.22 -11.57
C ILE A 274 22.63 -6.86 -10.91
N GLY A 275 23.52 -5.89 -11.14
CA GLY A 275 23.39 -4.53 -10.60
C GLY A 275 22.13 -3.86 -11.13
N THR A 276 21.92 -3.90 -12.44
CA THR A 276 20.71 -3.37 -13.11
C THR A 276 19.44 -4.08 -12.65
N ILE A 277 19.47 -5.42 -12.46
CA ILE A 277 18.32 -6.17 -11.94
C ILE A 277 17.92 -5.66 -10.53
N LYS A 278 18.90 -5.55 -9.63
CA LYS A 278 18.67 -5.05 -8.27
C LYS A 278 18.15 -3.62 -8.27
N GLU A 279 18.69 -2.78 -9.12
CA GLU A 279 18.25 -1.41 -9.30
C GLU A 279 16.79 -1.34 -9.76
N TYR A 280 16.41 -2.12 -10.77
CA TYR A 280 15.04 -2.14 -11.27
C TYR A 280 14.04 -2.71 -10.25
N LEU A 281 14.42 -3.75 -9.49
CA LEU A 281 13.58 -4.26 -8.40
C LEU A 281 13.44 -3.23 -7.29
N HIS A 282 14.50 -2.51 -6.95
CA HIS A 282 14.44 -1.40 -5.99
C HIS A 282 13.48 -0.29 -6.45
N TYR A 283 13.51 0.08 -7.73
CA TYR A 283 12.56 1.04 -8.28
C TYR A 283 11.11 0.55 -8.23
N ALA A 284 10.89 -0.74 -8.49
CA ALA A 284 9.56 -1.36 -8.36
C ALA A 284 9.07 -1.39 -6.91
N GLU A 285 9.97 -1.59 -5.95
CA GLU A 285 9.67 -1.53 -4.53
C GLU A 285 9.38 -0.10 -4.06
N GLN A 286 10.14 0.88 -4.52
CA GLN A 286 9.85 2.30 -4.28
C GLN A 286 8.48 2.72 -4.84
N ALA A 287 8.10 2.23 -6.02
CA ALA A 287 6.78 2.44 -6.60
C ALA A 287 5.67 1.62 -5.91
N LYS A 288 6.02 0.82 -4.90
CA LYS A 288 5.10 -0.04 -4.15
C LYS A 288 4.34 -1.06 -5.01
N ILE A 289 4.92 -1.51 -6.12
CA ILE A 289 4.28 -2.47 -7.01
C ILE A 289 4.74 -3.91 -6.76
N LEU A 290 6.03 -4.09 -6.40
CA LEU A 290 6.68 -5.36 -6.07
C LEU A 290 7.45 -5.24 -4.76
N PHE A 291 7.64 -6.37 -4.09
CA PHE A 291 8.36 -6.47 -2.81
C PHE A 291 9.21 -7.74 -2.77
N GLU A 292 10.46 -7.60 -2.35
CA GLU A 292 11.34 -8.74 -2.11
C GLU A 292 11.23 -9.22 -0.66
N VAL A 293 11.00 -10.51 -0.46
CA VAL A 293 11.01 -11.16 0.86
C VAL A 293 12.25 -12.03 0.98
N SER A 294 13.05 -11.75 2.01
CA SER A 294 14.31 -12.44 2.27
C SER A 294 14.09 -13.73 3.05
N TYR A 295 15.05 -14.66 2.90
CA TYR A 295 15.12 -15.85 3.73
C TYR A 295 15.35 -15.50 5.21
N PHE A 296 14.64 -16.14 6.13
CA PHE A 296 14.81 -15.92 7.55
C PHE A 296 16.09 -16.55 8.08
N SER A 297 16.96 -15.74 8.67
CA SER A 297 18.13 -16.18 9.43
C SER A 297 18.59 -15.04 10.34
N TYR A 298 19.13 -15.35 11.50
CA TYR A 298 19.81 -14.34 12.35
C TYR A 298 21.16 -13.88 11.75
N SER A 299 21.68 -14.57 10.75
CA SER A 299 22.89 -14.19 10.05
C SER A 299 22.57 -13.46 8.74
N LEU A 300 22.91 -12.18 8.64
CA LEU A 300 22.77 -11.39 7.41
C LEU A 300 23.51 -12.02 6.21
N LYS A 301 24.64 -12.68 6.45
CA LYS A 301 25.40 -13.40 5.42
C LYS A 301 24.59 -14.58 4.86
N VAL A 302 23.82 -15.27 5.69
CA VAL A 302 22.95 -16.37 5.26
C VAL A 302 21.75 -15.80 4.52
N GLN A 303 21.10 -14.76 5.04
CA GLN A 303 19.99 -14.08 4.36
C GLN A 303 20.36 -13.65 2.93
N SER A 304 21.51 -12.97 2.77
CA SER A 304 21.94 -12.41 1.49
C SER A 304 22.34 -13.45 0.44
N ARG A 305 22.69 -14.68 0.86
CA ARG A 305 23.09 -15.79 -0.03
C ARG A 305 21.93 -16.65 -0.50
N ASN A 306 20.83 -16.63 0.22
CA ASN A 306 19.64 -17.40 -0.14
C ASN A 306 18.82 -16.67 -1.22
N ASN A 307 18.03 -17.45 -1.94
CA ASN A 307 17.04 -16.93 -2.86
C ASN A 307 16.07 -16.01 -2.13
N LYS A 308 15.44 -15.12 -2.86
CA LYS A 308 14.36 -14.29 -2.36
C LYS A 308 13.04 -14.73 -2.97
N LYS A 309 11.93 -14.43 -2.32
CA LYS A 309 10.60 -14.50 -2.92
C LYS A 309 10.17 -13.11 -3.36
N ILE A 310 9.34 -13.01 -4.39
CA ILE A 310 8.75 -11.76 -4.86
C ILE A 310 7.24 -11.78 -4.62
N TYR A 311 6.71 -10.65 -4.18
CA TYR A 311 5.28 -10.43 -3.96
C TYR A 311 4.85 -9.14 -4.66
N CYS A 312 3.57 -9.03 -4.99
CA CYS A 312 3.01 -7.81 -5.58
C CYS A 312 1.95 -7.17 -4.68
N ILE A 313 1.72 -5.89 -4.90
CA ILE A 313 0.81 -5.08 -4.09
C ILE A 313 -0.65 -5.52 -4.18
N ASP A 314 -1.04 -6.13 -5.30
CA ASP A 314 -2.44 -6.42 -5.59
C ASP A 314 -2.60 -7.57 -6.60
N ASN A 315 -3.49 -8.51 -6.30
CA ASN A 315 -3.73 -9.68 -7.15
C ASN A 315 -4.42 -9.32 -8.47
N GLY A 316 -5.33 -8.36 -8.48
CA GLY A 316 -6.01 -7.91 -9.69
C GLY A 316 -5.03 -7.29 -10.66
N LEU A 317 -4.12 -6.43 -10.16
CA LEU A 317 -3.04 -5.85 -10.96
C LEU A 317 -2.14 -6.94 -11.56
N ARG A 318 -1.74 -7.92 -10.75
CA ARG A 318 -0.99 -9.10 -11.20
C ARG A 318 -1.73 -9.85 -12.31
N ASN A 319 -3.02 -10.13 -12.10
CA ASN A 319 -3.83 -10.91 -13.05
C ASN A 319 -4.04 -10.17 -14.38
N ALA A 320 -4.09 -8.84 -14.37
CA ALA A 320 -4.23 -8.03 -15.58
C ALA A 320 -3.01 -8.14 -16.52
N VAL A 321 -1.79 -8.32 -15.95
CA VAL A 321 -0.53 -8.25 -16.71
C VAL A 321 0.22 -9.58 -16.81
N SER A 322 -0.13 -10.59 -16.02
CA SER A 322 0.56 -11.88 -16.05
C SER A 322 0.16 -12.72 -17.27
N PHE A 323 1.12 -13.52 -17.77
CA PHE A 323 0.89 -14.44 -18.90
C PHE A 323 0.19 -15.74 -18.51
N ARG A 324 -0.04 -15.99 -17.21
CA ARG A 324 -0.67 -17.24 -16.74
C ARG A 324 -2.16 -17.04 -16.49
N PHE A 325 -2.96 -17.87 -17.16
CA PHE A 325 -4.41 -17.97 -16.96
C PHE A 325 -4.81 -19.10 -16.00
N SER A 326 -3.86 -19.72 -15.28
CA SER A 326 -4.16 -20.84 -14.38
C SER A 326 -4.84 -20.35 -13.10
N LYS A 327 -5.78 -21.15 -12.60
CA LYS A 327 -6.41 -21.03 -11.28
C LYS A 327 -5.37 -21.31 -10.17
N ASP A 328 -4.40 -20.42 -10.02
CA ASP A 328 -3.35 -20.53 -9.00
C ASP A 328 -3.80 -19.84 -7.71
N GLU A 329 -5.00 -20.25 -7.21
CA GLU A 329 -5.63 -19.64 -6.03
C GLU A 329 -4.71 -19.69 -4.80
N GLY A 330 -3.88 -20.73 -4.68
CA GLY A 330 -2.91 -20.84 -3.59
C GLY A 330 -1.90 -19.69 -3.59
N ARG A 331 -1.33 -19.35 -4.75
CA ARG A 331 -0.38 -18.22 -4.84
C ARG A 331 -1.06 -16.87 -4.65
N LEU A 332 -2.30 -16.73 -5.14
CA LEU A 332 -3.07 -15.51 -4.91
C LEU A 332 -3.38 -15.32 -3.43
N ALA A 333 -3.74 -16.41 -2.72
CA ALA A 333 -3.96 -16.38 -1.28
C ALA A 333 -2.66 -16.08 -0.51
N GLU A 334 -1.54 -16.68 -0.90
CA GLU A 334 -0.22 -16.39 -0.30
C GLU A 334 0.16 -14.91 -0.52
N ASN A 335 0.01 -14.39 -1.74
CA ASN A 335 0.28 -12.98 -2.02
C ASN A 335 -0.63 -12.03 -1.21
N LEU A 336 -1.91 -12.37 -1.07
CA LEU A 336 -2.85 -11.60 -0.26
C LEU A 336 -2.43 -11.55 1.21
N VAL A 337 -2.01 -12.69 1.78
CA VAL A 337 -1.52 -12.77 3.16
C VAL A 337 -0.27 -11.89 3.35
N PHE A 338 0.66 -11.90 2.37
CA PHE A 338 1.82 -11.02 2.40
C PHE A 338 1.41 -9.54 2.48
N VAL A 339 0.51 -9.09 1.60
CA VAL A 339 0.05 -7.69 1.58
C VAL A 339 -0.62 -7.31 2.90
N GLU A 340 -1.42 -8.22 3.47
CA GLU A 340 -2.07 -7.99 4.76
C GLU A 340 -1.06 -7.89 5.90
N LEU A 341 -0.03 -8.75 5.95
CA LEU A 341 1.05 -8.68 6.94
C LEU A 341 1.82 -7.35 6.84
N MET A 342 2.14 -6.91 5.61
CA MET A 342 2.78 -5.60 5.37
C MET A 342 1.89 -4.45 5.83
N LYS A 343 0.59 -4.50 5.56
CA LYS A 343 -0.38 -3.49 5.99
C LYS A 343 -0.46 -3.38 7.51
N ARG A 344 -0.34 -4.50 8.21
CA ARG A 344 -0.27 -4.57 9.69
C ARG A 344 1.08 -4.10 10.25
N GLY A 345 2.05 -3.78 9.38
CA GLY A 345 3.37 -3.26 9.78
C GLY A 345 4.34 -4.34 10.26
N HIS A 346 4.13 -5.59 9.87
CA HIS A 346 5.01 -6.67 10.25
C HIS A 346 6.28 -6.72 9.38
N GLU A 347 7.38 -7.11 10.00
CA GLU A 347 8.63 -7.48 9.31
C GLU A 347 8.54 -8.95 8.91
N VAL A 348 8.53 -9.22 7.60
CA VAL A 348 8.19 -10.53 7.02
C VAL A 348 9.38 -11.16 6.33
N TYR A 349 9.58 -12.44 6.58
CA TYR A 349 10.58 -13.31 5.95
C TYR A 349 9.92 -14.62 5.50
N TYR A 350 10.61 -15.44 4.70
CA TYR A 350 10.25 -16.83 4.47
C TYR A 350 11.36 -17.77 4.97
N TRP A 351 11.03 -19.03 5.20
CA TRP A 351 12.02 -20.01 5.62
C TRP A 351 11.85 -21.32 4.85
N LYS A 352 12.96 -22.02 4.56
CA LYS A 352 12.94 -23.26 3.81
C LYS A 352 14.10 -24.16 4.24
N LYS A 353 13.78 -25.41 4.58
CA LYS A 353 14.72 -26.52 4.71
C LYS A 353 14.14 -27.77 4.04
N LYS A 354 13.70 -28.77 4.84
CA LYS A 354 12.93 -29.91 4.33
C LYS A 354 11.53 -29.46 3.93
N GLY A 355 10.88 -28.73 4.83
CA GLY A 355 9.64 -28.01 4.56
C GLY A 355 9.88 -26.53 4.23
N GLU A 356 8.82 -25.82 3.85
CA GLU A 356 8.81 -24.38 3.59
C GLU A 356 7.78 -23.69 4.48
N VAL A 357 8.19 -22.64 5.18
CA VAL A 357 7.30 -21.71 5.89
C VAL A 357 7.17 -20.46 5.05
N ASP A 358 5.95 -20.17 4.60
CA ASP A 358 5.68 -19.05 3.69
C ASP A 358 6.02 -17.72 4.32
N PHE A 359 5.65 -17.55 5.60
CA PHE A 359 5.91 -16.31 6.34
C PHE A 359 6.44 -16.58 7.73
N VAL A 360 7.60 -16.02 8.02
CA VAL A 360 8.13 -15.86 9.37
C VAL A 360 8.01 -14.38 9.73
N VAL A 361 7.17 -14.10 10.71
CA VAL A 361 6.95 -12.74 11.22
C VAL A 361 7.80 -12.56 12.47
N LYS A 362 8.59 -11.50 12.47
CA LYS A 362 9.35 -11.08 13.66
C LYS A 362 8.53 -10.06 14.43
N ASN A 363 8.09 -10.45 15.63
CA ASN A 363 7.27 -9.61 16.49
C ASN A 363 8.11 -8.54 17.23
N PRO A 364 7.50 -7.44 17.72
CA PRO A 364 8.21 -6.38 18.45
C PRO A 364 8.96 -6.87 19.68
N ASP A 365 8.48 -7.91 20.35
CA ASP A 365 9.11 -8.56 21.52
C ASP A 365 10.24 -9.54 21.13
N GLN A 366 10.64 -9.57 19.85
CA GLN A 366 11.64 -10.48 19.28
C GLN A 366 11.20 -11.94 19.19
N SER A 367 9.95 -12.26 19.51
CA SER A 367 9.38 -13.58 19.23
C SER A 367 9.09 -13.75 17.74
N LEU A 368 8.79 -14.99 17.33
CA LEU A 368 8.50 -15.37 15.96
C LEU A 368 7.09 -15.95 15.86
N SER A 369 6.39 -15.59 14.78
CA SER A 369 5.17 -16.27 14.35
C SER A 369 5.45 -16.93 12.99
N ALA A 370 5.10 -18.21 12.85
CA ALA A 370 5.25 -18.97 11.61
C ALA A 370 3.87 -19.17 10.96
N ILE A 371 3.73 -18.79 9.70
CA ILE A 371 2.45 -18.82 8.99
C ILE A 371 2.63 -19.50 7.64
N ASN A 372 1.82 -20.54 7.38
CA ASN A 372 1.66 -21.16 6.06
C ASN A 372 0.27 -20.89 5.49
N VAL A 373 0.18 -20.87 4.18
CA VAL A 373 -1.08 -20.63 3.45
C VAL A 373 -1.41 -21.83 2.58
N SER A 374 -2.47 -22.56 2.93
CA SER A 374 -2.96 -23.71 2.18
C SER A 374 -4.41 -23.49 1.73
N TYR A 375 -4.56 -22.77 0.62
CA TYR A 375 -5.88 -22.42 0.07
C TYR A 375 -6.40 -23.54 -0.86
N THR A 376 -6.60 -24.73 -0.28
CA THR A 376 -7.06 -25.94 -0.97
C THR A 376 -8.12 -26.65 -0.14
N ASP A 377 -8.94 -27.48 -0.80
CA ASP A 377 -9.98 -28.28 -0.10
C ASP A 377 -9.35 -29.45 0.69
N ALA A 378 -8.23 -30.01 0.21
CA ALA A 378 -7.46 -31.06 0.89
C ALA A 378 -6.16 -30.44 1.43
N LEU A 379 -5.98 -30.46 2.74
CA LEU A 379 -4.78 -29.89 3.39
C LEU A 379 -3.61 -30.88 3.32
N PRO A 380 -2.49 -30.53 2.66
CA PRO A 380 -1.30 -31.38 2.64
C PRO A 380 -0.63 -31.43 4.03
N GLU A 381 -0.28 -32.65 4.51
CA GLU A 381 0.44 -32.85 5.78
C GLU A 381 1.79 -32.09 5.83
N ARG A 382 2.39 -31.89 4.68
CA ARG A 382 3.66 -31.15 4.56
C ARG A 382 3.62 -29.72 5.10
N GLU A 383 2.45 -29.05 5.04
CA GLU A 383 2.29 -27.66 5.52
C GLU A 383 2.40 -27.60 7.05
N GLU A 384 1.71 -28.51 7.74
CA GLU A 384 1.84 -28.65 9.20
C GLU A 384 3.25 -29.10 9.59
N GLY A 385 3.81 -30.07 8.88
CA GLY A 385 5.17 -30.58 9.12
C GLY A 385 6.24 -29.49 9.02
N ALA A 386 6.11 -28.57 8.08
CA ALA A 386 7.04 -27.45 7.91
C ALA A 386 6.97 -26.46 9.10
N LEU A 387 5.77 -26.13 9.58
CA LEU A 387 5.57 -25.28 10.76
C LEU A 387 6.17 -25.92 12.02
N LEU A 388 5.97 -27.23 12.20
CA LEU A 388 6.53 -27.96 13.34
C LEU A 388 8.06 -28.06 13.23
N GLU A 389 8.63 -28.32 12.06
CA GLU A 389 10.09 -28.33 11.83
C GLU A 389 10.69 -26.96 12.21
N PHE A 390 10.06 -25.87 11.80
CA PHE A 390 10.48 -24.52 12.16
C PHE A 390 10.40 -24.27 13.67
N ALA A 391 9.27 -24.66 14.29
CA ALA A 391 9.07 -24.49 15.71
C ALA A 391 10.05 -25.28 16.56
N ASP A 392 10.41 -26.48 16.14
CA ASP A 392 11.41 -27.31 16.84
C ASP A 392 12.81 -26.72 16.72
N LEU A 393 13.15 -26.14 15.55
CA LEU A 393 14.46 -25.54 15.32
C LEU A 393 14.69 -24.25 16.13
N TYR A 394 13.65 -23.42 16.27
CA TYR A 394 13.76 -22.10 16.94
C TYR A 394 13.22 -22.12 18.37
N GLY A 395 12.60 -23.23 18.81
CA GLY A 395 12.20 -23.51 20.18
C GLY A 395 11.22 -22.49 20.76
N THR A 396 11.51 -22.02 21.96
CA THR A 396 10.65 -21.08 22.72
C THR A 396 10.49 -19.72 22.09
N ARG A 397 11.27 -19.39 21.06
CA ARG A 397 11.12 -18.13 20.31
C ARG A 397 9.89 -18.13 19.41
N VAL A 398 9.40 -19.30 18.99
CA VAL A 398 8.21 -19.45 18.17
C VAL A 398 6.98 -19.50 19.10
N GLN A 399 6.22 -18.42 19.12
CA GLN A 399 5.02 -18.31 19.95
C GLN A 399 3.78 -18.84 19.23
N GLU A 400 3.70 -18.66 17.90
CA GLU A 400 2.55 -19.05 17.12
C GLU A 400 2.96 -19.82 15.86
N CYS A 401 2.21 -20.90 15.58
CA CYS A 401 2.21 -21.59 14.29
C CYS A 401 0.80 -21.56 13.74
N ILE A 402 0.61 -20.88 12.61
CA ILE A 402 -0.70 -20.69 12.00
C ILE A 402 -0.71 -21.33 10.61
N LEU A 403 -1.70 -22.15 10.33
CA LEU A 403 -2.00 -22.61 8.99
C LEU A 403 -3.29 -21.93 8.51
N LEU A 404 -3.15 -20.98 7.59
CA LEU A 404 -4.26 -20.31 6.95
C LEU A 404 -4.85 -21.23 5.89
N THR A 405 -6.11 -21.58 6.05
CA THR A 405 -6.81 -22.57 5.23
C THR A 405 -7.92 -21.92 4.41
N LYS A 406 -8.44 -22.65 3.42
CA LYS A 406 -9.63 -22.18 2.69
C LYS A 406 -10.83 -22.07 3.63
N ASP A 407 -11.12 -23.12 4.42
CA ASP A 407 -12.31 -23.18 5.29
C ASP A 407 -12.13 -24.02 6.57
N THR A 408 -11.04 -24.74 6.73
CA THR A 408 -10.83 -25.60 7.89
C THR A 408 -10.44 -24.79 9.12
N GLN A 409 -11.15 -24.99 10.22
CA GLN A 409 -10.83 -24.40 11.54
C GLN A 409 -10.65 -25.53 12.56
N ARG A 410 -9.46 -25.63 13.14
CA ARG A 410 -9.16 -26.58 14.23
C ARG A 410 -7.87 -26.18 14.94
N GLU A 411 -7.63 -26.73 16.11
CA GLU A 411 -6.35 -26.71 16.81
C GLU A 411 -5.74 -28.12 16.78
N ALA A 412 -4.48 -28.22 16.40
CA ALA A 412 -3.75 -29.48 16.36
C ALA A 412 -2.38 -29.27 17.03
N GLY A 413 -2.28 -29.62 18.31
CA GLY A 413 -1.05 -29.44 19.10
C GLY A 413 -0.60 -27.98 19.11
N ARG A 414 0.53 -27.69 18.44
CA ARG A 414 1.12 -26.34 18.34
C ARG A 414 0.61 -25.52 17.17
N VAL A 415 -0.18 -26.11 16.25
CA VAL A 415 -0.63 -25.46 15.03
C VAL A 415 -2.10 -25.10 15.12
N ARG A 416 -2.42 -23.83 14.88
CA ARG A 416 -3.79 -23.32 14.76
C ARG A 416 -4.17 -23.21 13.28
N TYR A 417 -5.27 -23.86 12.89
CA TYR A 417 -5.85 -23.77 11.57
C TYR A 417 -6.94 -22.71 11.57
N ILE A 418 -6.78 -21.71 10.73
CA ILE A 418 -7.70 -20.57 10.68
C ILE A 418 -8.15 -20.36 9.23
N PRO A 419 -9.46 -20.33 8.93
CA PRO A 419 -9.94 -19.94 7.61
C PRO A 419 -9.45 -18.55 7.23
N LEU A 420 -8.87 -18.41 6.02
CA LEU A 420 -8.27 -17.17 5.54
C LEU A 420 -9.25 -15.99 5.61
N TRP A 421 -10.49 -16.19 5.17
CA TRP A 421 -11.53 -15.14 5.23
C TRP A 421 -11.79 -14.65 6.67
N LYS A 422 -11.77 -15.54 7.66
CA LYS A 422 -11.90 -15.16 9.08
C LYS A 422 -10.67 -14.38 9.56
N TRP A 423 -9.48 -14.88 9.22
CA TRP A 423 -8.23 -14.22 9.62
C TRP A 423 -8.14 -12.80 9.07
N LEU A 424 -8.62 -12.55 7.85
CA LEU A 424 -8.68 -11.24 7.23
C LEU A 424 -9.71 -10.29 7.89
N LEU A 425 -10.80 -10.82 8.43
CA LEU A 425 -11.87 -10.02 9.05
C LEU A 425 -11.65 -9.74 10.55
N LEU A 426 -11.08 -10.69 11.29
CA LEU A 426 -11.11 -10.68 12.78
C LEU A 426 -9.87 -10.07 13.44
N GLN A 427 -8.75 -9.96 12.77
CA GLN A 427 -7.51 -9.40 13.36
C GLN A 427 -7.33 -7.92 12.98
N ARG A 428 -8.21 -7.09 13.49
CA ARG A 428 -8.16 -5.63 13.32
C ARG A 428 -7.65 -4.91 14.55
#